data_7458285456432ce7407c8eb0670b1122
#
_entry.id   7458285456432ce7407c8eb0670b1122
#
_cell.length_a   1.000
_cell.length_b   1.000
_cell.length_c   1.000
_cell.angle_alpha   90.00
_cell.angle_beta   90.00
_cell.angle_gamma   90.00
#
_symmetry.space_group_name_H-M   'P 1'
#
loop_
_entity.id
_entity.type
_entity.pdbx_description
1 polymer ?
#
loop_
_entity_poly.entity_id
_entity_poly.type
_entity_poly.pdbx_seq_one_letter_code
_entity_poly.pdbx_strand_id
1 'polypeptide(L)'
;MELITKAPKGTVDIIPGESEKWSLVEAVMTDEAELNGFSEIRTPVFEHTELFLRSVGDTTDVVEKQMYTFEDKGGRSITLRPEGTAGAVRAMLENGLYNGGYPVKLYYKISCYR
;
A
#
# COMPACT_ATOMS: atom_id res chain seq x y z
N MET A 1 1.27 25.40 24.83
CA MET A 1 2.49 25.00 24.09
C MET A 1 2.29 25.26 22.61
N GLU A 2 3.22 25.94 22.02
CA GLU A 2 3.18 26.17 20.58
C GLU A 2 3.93 25.05 19.85
N LEU A 3 3.27 24.41 18.89
CA LEU A 3 3.87 23.30 18.15
C LEU A 3 4.70 23.81 16.98
N ILE A 4 5.85 23.22 16.75
CA ILE A 4 6.70 23.54 15.61
C ILE A 4 6.03 23.08 14.31
N THR A 5 5.44 21.88 14.34
CA THR A 5 4.72 21.32 13.18
C THR A 5 3.44 20.63 13.63
N LYS A 6 2.53 20.45 12.69
CA LYS A 6 1.30 19.67 12.87
C LYS A 6 1.26 18.61 11.78
N ALA A 7 0.32 17.67 11.88
CA ALA A 7 0.15 16.68 10.84
C ALA A 7 -0.05 17.35 9.47
N PRO A 8 0.57 16.83 8.41
CA PRO A 8 0.39 17.38 7.08
C PRO A 8 -1.08 17.38 6.65
N LYS A 9 -1.45 18.35 5.82
CA LYS A 9 -2.80 18.43 5.27
C LYS A 9 -3.17 17.12 4.59
N GLY A 10 -4.36 16.62 4.88
CA GLY A 10 -4.85 15.36 4.32
C GLY A 10 -4.45 14.12 5.11
N THR A 11 -3.77 14.29 6.25
CA THR A 11 -3.40 13.19 7.14
C THR A 11 -4.09 13.34 8.49
N VAL A 12 -4.26 12.21 9.18
CA VAL A 12 -4.89 12.17 10.50
C VAL A 12 -4.12 11.18 11.37
N ASP A 13 -3.86 11.57 12.60
CA ASP A 13 -3.32 10.65 13.60
C ASP A 13 -4.44 9.80 14.17
N ILE A 14 -4.18 8.51 14.32
CA ILE A 14 -5.11 7.61 14.99
C ILE A 14 -4.58 7.39 16.39
N ILE A 15 -5.17 8.10 17.34
CA ILE A 15 -4.68 8.16 18.73
C ILE A 15 -5.40 7.14 19.62
N PRO A 16 -4.89 6.90 20.86
CA PRO A 16 -5.59 6.07 21.83
C PRO A 16 -7.02 6.55 22.04
N GLY A 17 -7.96 5.59 22.13
CA GLY A 17 -9.40 5.85 22.11
C GLY A 17 -10.01 5.57 20.75
N GLU A 18 -9.30 5.91 19.67
CA GLU A 18 -9.70 5.58 18.31
C GLU A 18 -8.95 4.34 17.78
N SER A 19 -7.68 4.20 18.15
CA SER A 19 -6.85 3.11 17.65
C SER A 19 -7.38 1.73 18.03
N GLU A 20 -8.01 1.61 19.19
CA GLU A 20 -8.63 0.33 19.62
C GLU A 20 -9.75 -0.08 18.70
N LYS A 21 -10.51 0.89 18.20
CA LYS A 21 -11.62 0.63 17.26
C LYS A 21 -11.07 0.14 15.91
N TRP A 22 -9.98 0.75 15.45
CA TRP A 22 -9.30 0.32 14.23
C TRP A 22 -8.77 -1.10 14.37
N SER A 23 -8.12 -1.39 15.50
CA SER A 23 -7.57 -2.72 15.78
C SER A 23 -8.67 -3.78 15.81
N LEU A 24 -9.84 -3.46 16.39
CA LEU A 24 -10.97 -4.38 16.44
C LEU A 24 -11.47 -4.70 15.03
N VAL A 25 -11.68 -3.69 14.19
CA VAL A 25 -12.15 -3.88 12.82
C VAL A 25 -11.13 -4.69 12.02
N GLU A 26 -9.85 -4.34 12.14
CA GLU A 26 -8.77 -5.05 11.46
C GLU A 26 -8.70 -6.52 11.88
N ALA A 27 -8.86 -6.80 13.17
CA ALA A 27 -8.83 -8.17 13.68
C ALA A 27 -9.99 -9.00 13.10
N VAL A 28 -11.19 -8.44 13.05
CA VAL A 28 -12.35 -9.12 12.48
C VAL A 28 -12.14 -9.42 10.99
N MET A 29 -11.65 -8.44 10.24
CA MET A 29 -11.41 -8.61 8.82
C MET A 29 -10.30 -9.62 8.56
N THR A 30 -9.23 -9.58 9.35
CA THR A 30 -8.11 -10.53 9.25
C THR A 30 -8.57 -11.96 9.52
N ASP A 31 -9.34 -12.16 10.58
CA ASP A 31 -9.86 -13.48 10.93
C ASP A 31 -10.73 -14.04 9.80
N GLU A 32 -11.59 -13.21 9.23
CA GLU A 32 -12.45 -13.63 8.12
C GLU A 32 -11.61 -13.98 6.88
N ALA A 33 -10.60 -13.19 6.56
CA ALA A 33 -9.72 -13.47 5.43
C ALA A 33 -8.99 -14.81 5.62
N GLU A 34 -8.42 -15.04 6.81
CA GLU A 34 -7.69 -16.27 7.10
C GLU A 34 -8.60 -17.51 7.10
N LEU A 35 -9.83 -17.39 7.58
CA LEU A 35 -10.81 -18.47 7.52
C LEU A 35 -11.12 -18.87 6.08
N ASN A 36 -11.00 -17.95 5.13
CA ASN A 36 -11.25 -18.19 3.72
C ASN A 36 -9.97 -18.53 2.94
N GLY A 37 -8.88 -18.80 3.63
CA GLY A 37 -7.64 -19.26 3.01
C GLY A 37 -6.74 -18.16 2.46
N PHE A 38 -6.96 -16.91 2.86
CA PHE A 38 -6.07 -15.79 2.49
C PHE A 38 -4.87 -15.72 3.44
N SER A 39 -3.72 -15.38 2.88
CA SER A 39 -2.49 -15.15 3.66
C SER A 39 -2.04 -13.72 3.53
N GLU A 40 -1.47 -13.16 4.60
CA GLU A 40 -1.02 -11.78 4.58
C GLU A 40 0.24 -11.61 3.74
N ILE A 41 0.26 -10.54 2.94
CA ILE A 41 1.45 -10.07 2.25
C ILE A 41 1.74 -8.64 2.70
N ARG A 42 3.02 -8.33 2.92
CA ARG A 42 3.47 -6.99 3.28
C ARG A 42 4.50 -6.55 2.24
N THR A 43 4.26 -5.39 1.65
CA THR A 43 5.12 -4.83 0.61
C THR A 43 5.66 -3.48 1.06
N PRO A 44 6.74 -2.99 0.43
CA PRO A 44 7.29 -1.67 0.77
C PRO A 44 6.30 -0.54 0.53
N VAL A 45 6.50 0.55 1.26
CA VAL A 45 5.69 1.77 1.16
C VAL A 45 5.84 2.44 -0.21
N PHE A 46 6.98 2.26 -0.85
CA PHE A 46 7.28 2.84 -2.16
C PHE A 46 7.76 1.75 -3.12
N GLU A 47 7.59 2.04 -4.40
CA GLU A 47 7.99 1.16 -5.50
C GLU A 47 8.67 2.01 -6.58
N HIS A 48 9.28 1.36 -7.57
CA HIS A 48 9.73 2.07 -8.76
C HIS A 48 8.51 2.70 -9.44
N THR A 49 8.65 3.94 -9.86
CA THR A 49 7.56 4.70 -10.50
C THR A 49 6.93 3.95 -11.67
N GLU A 50 7.74 3.23 -12.45
CA GLU A 50 7.28 2.46 -13.61
C GLU A 50 6.17 1.46 -13.28
N LEU A 51 6.19 0.89 -12.08
CA LEU A 51 5.19 -0.08 -11.69
C LEU A 51 3.78 0.51 -11.74
N PHE A 52 3.63 1.73 -11.22
CA PHE A 52 2.33 2.39 -11.19
C PHE A 52 1.92 2.93 -12.57
N LEU A 53 2.88 3.39 -13.35
CA LEU A 53 2.60 3.89 -14.69
C LEU A 53 2.06 2.79 -15.61
N ARG A 54 2.57 1.58 -15.47
CA ARG A 54 2.12 0.44 -16.26
C ARG A 54 0.73 -0.05 -15.88
N SER A 55 0.38 0.06 -14.61
CA SER A 55 -0.87 -0.49 -14.10
C SER A 55 -2.09 0.40 -14.38
N VAL A 56 -1.87 1.67 -14.72
CA VAL A 56 -2.96 2.66 -14.84
C VAL A 56 -3.38 2.94 -16.29
N GLY A 57 -2.56 2.58 -17.28
CA GLY A 57 -2.90 2.76 -18.70
C GLY A 57 -3.02 4.23 -19.10
N ASP A 58 -4.04 4.54 -19.92
CA ASP A 58 -4.23 5.86 -20.53
C ASP A 58 -4.67 6.97 -19.57
N THR A 59 -4.91 6.64 -18.29
CA THR A 59 -5.26 7.63 -17.27
C THR A 59 -4.04 8.15 -16.51
N THR A 60 -2.86 7.93 -17.03
CA THR A 60 -1.56 8.22 -16.41
C THR A 60 -1.41 9.67 -15.96
N ASP A 61 -1.85 10.64 -16.75
CA ASP A 61 -1.69 12.06 -16.42
C ASP A 61 -2.38 12.45 -15.13
N VAL A 62 -3.59 11.93 -14.92
CA VAL A 62 -4.37 12.22 -13.70
C VAL A 62 -3.72 11.57 -12.49
N VAL A 63 -3.25 10.34 -12.64
CA VAL A 63 -2.63 9.58 -11.56
C VAL A 63 -1.25 10.12 -11.22
N GLU A 64 -0.46 10.49 -12.22
CA GLU A 64 0.86 11.10 -12.01
C GLU A 64 0.77 12.39 -11.19
N LYS A 65 -0.25 13.22 -11.44
CA LYS A 65 -0.45 14.47 -10.69
C LYS A 65 -0.81 14.23 -9.22
N GLN A 66 -1.35 13.05 -8.90
CA GLN A 66 -1.74 12.69 -7.54
C GLN A 66 -0.67 11.88 -6.81
N MET A 67 0.32 11.36 -7.53
CA MET A 67 1.37 10.53 -6.93
C MET A 67 2.50 11.38 -6.33
N TYR A 68 3.06 10.88 -5.23
CA TYR A 68 4.24 11.46 -4.62
C TYR A 68 5.47 10.75 -5.17
N THR A 69 6.14 11.38 -6.13
CA THR A 69 7.29 10.80 -6.83
C THR A 69 8.55 11.61 -6.54
N PHE A 70 9.66 10.91 -6.31
CA PHE A 70 10.96 11.52 -6.00
C PHE A 70 12.09 10.62 -6.49
N GLU A 71 13.28 11.16 -6.51
CA GLU A 71 14.48 10.38 -6.79
C GLU A 71 15.13 9.91 -5.50
N ASP A 72 15.55 8.65 -5.45
CA ASP A 72 16.32 8.15 -4.33
C ASP A 72 17.79 8.59 -4.45
N LYS A 73 18.61 8.22 -3.49
CA LYS A 73 20.04 8.60 -3.49
C LYS A 73 20.83 8.04 -4.67
N GLY A 74 20.31 7.00 -5.30
CA GLY A 74 20.92 6.40 -6.49
C GLY A 74 20.39 6.96 -7.81
N GLY A 75 19.53 7.97 -7.77
CA GLY A 75 18.96 8.59 -8.97
C GLY A 75 17.81 7.83 -9.58
N ARG A 76 17.22 6.87 -8.86
CA ARG A 76 16.08 6.08 -9.34
C ARG A 76 14.78 6.78 -9.00
N SER A 77 13.81 6.77 -9.94
CA SER A 77 12.49 7.35 -9.70
C SER A 77 11.65 6.42 -8.83
N ILE A 78 11.24 6.92 -7.70
CA ILE A 78 10.50 6.19 -6.66
C ILE A 78 9.18 6.91 -6.41
N THR A 79 8.11 6.14 -6.20
CA THR A 79 6.78 6.68 -5.92
C THR A 79 6.20 6.04 -4.66
N LEU A 80 5.67 6.86 -3.76
CA LEU A 80 4.89 6.35 -2.63
C LEU A 80 3.63 5.69 -3.19
N ARG A 81 3.31 4.50 -2.71
CA ARG A 81 2.20 3.72 -3.27
C ARG A 81 0.87 4.46 -3.18
N PRO A 82 0.20 4.72 -4.33
CA PRO A 82 -1.14 5.31 -4.34
C PRO A 82 -2.23 4.24 -4.15
N GLU A 83 -1.85 2.95 -4.32
CA GLU A 83 -2.74 1.81 -4.14
C GLU A 83 -1.89 0.56 -3.84
N GLY A 84 -2.51 -0.52 -3.42
CA GLY A 84 -1.77 -1.69 -2.95
C GLY A 84 -1.65 -2.85 -3.94
N THR A 85 -2.52 -2.92 -4.93
CA THR A 85 -2.59 -4.09 -5.82
C THR A 85 -1.34 -4.28 -6.66
N ALA A 86 -0.80 -3.21 -7.24
CA ALA A 86 0.38 -3.30 -8.08
C ALA A 86 1.59 -3.88 -7.32
N GLY A 87 1.83 -3.40 -6.10
CA GLY A 87 2.91 -3.92 -5.25
C GLY A 87 2.70 -5.36 -4.84
N ALA A 88 1.46 -5.74 -4.53
CA ALA A 88 1.13 -7.12 -4.17
C ALA A 88 1.37 -8.07 -5.35
N VAL A 89 0.97 -7.69 -6.55
CA VAL A 89 1.18 -8.49 -7.75
C VAL A 89 2.67 -8.61 -8.07
N ARG A 90 3.41 -7.51 -7.98
CA ARG A 90 4.87 -7.54 -8.18
C ARG A 90 5.53 -8.50 -7.19
N ALA A 91 5.17 -8.41 -5.92
CA ALA A 91 5.75 -9.26 -4.88
C ALA A 91 5.39 -10.74 -5.11
N MET A 92 4.17 -11.01 -5.53
CA MET A 92 3.72 -12.35 -5.87
C MET A 92 4.55 -12.96 -7.00
N LEU A 93 4.78 -12.17 -8.05
CA LEU A 93 5.55 -12.61 -9.21
C LEU A 93 7.03 -12.79 -8.87
N GLU A 94 7.62 -11.79 -8.20
CA GLU A 94 9.03 -11.82 -7.84
C GLU A 94 9.40 -12.98 -6.93
N ASN A 95 8.51 -13.34 -6.03
CA ASN A 95 8.74 -14.41 -5.07
C ASN A 95 8.16 -15.77 -5.51
N GLY A 96 7.62 -15.85 -6.72
CA GLY A 96 7.12 -17.10 -7.28
C GLY A 96 5.97 -17.73 -6.51
N LEU A 97 5.11 -16.92 -5.89
CA LEU A 97 4.00 -17.43 -5.07
C LEU A 97 2.98 -18.20 -5.90
N TYR A 98 2.93 -17.96 -7.21
CA TYR A 98 2.06 -18.67 -8.14
C TYR A 98 2.49 -20.12 -8.38
N ASN A 99 3.71 -20.52 -8.00
CA ASN A 99 4.23 -21.88 -8.21
C ASN A 99 3.48 -22.94 -7.41
N GLY A 100 2.77 -22.54 -6.37
CA GLY A 100 1.93 -23.44 -5.58
C GLY A 100 0.56 -23.74 -6.18
N GLY A 101 0.28 -23.19 -7.37
CA GLY A 101 -1.00 -23.34 -8.05
C GLY A 101 -1.96 -22.21 -7.79
N TYR A 102 -3.13 -22.26 -8.44
CA TYR A 102 -4.17 -21.23 -8.33
C TYR A 102 -5.38 -21.76 -7.60
N PRO A 103 -6.18 -20.90 -6.95
CA PRO A 103 -5.96 -19.45 -6.83
C PRO A 103 -4.91 -19.10 -5.77
N VAL A 104 -4.26 -17.95 -5.94
CA VAL A 104 -3.37 -17.35 -4.94
C VAL A 104 -4.20 -16.31 -4.19
N LYS A 105 -4.41 -16.53 -2.90
CA LYS A 105 -5.26 -15.67 -2.07
C LYS A 105 -4.41 -14.89 -1.08
N LEU A 106 -4.34 -13.59 -1.28
CA LEU A 106 -3.52 -12.69 -0.46
C LEU A 106 -4.37 -11.54 0.06
N TYR A 107 -4.04 -11.06 1.26
CA TYR A 107 -4.63 -9.84 1.79
C TYR A 107 -3.54 -8.92 2.34
N TYR A 108 -3.85 -7.64 2.41
CA TYR A 108 -2.93 -6.64 2.97
C TYR A 108 -3.73 -5.54 3.66
N LYS A 109 -3.09 -4.92 4.65
CA LYS A 109 -3.61 -3.74 5.37
C LYS A 109 -2.53 -2.68 5.25
N ILE A 110 -2.80 -1.63 4.50
CA ILE A 110 -1.77 -0.65 4.14
C ILE A 110 -2.30 0.77 4.18
N SER A 111 -1.37 1.72 4.27
CA SER A 111 -1.63 3.12 3.99
C SER A 111 -1.30 3.41 2.54
N CYS A 112 -2.09 4.29 1.92
CA CYS A 112 -1.89 4.74 0.54
C CYS A 112 -1.68 6.25 0.53
N TYR A 113 -0.98 6.72 -0.48
CA TYR A 113 -0.51 8.12 -0.55
C TYR A 113 -0.93 8.75 -1.87
N ARG A 114 -1.87 9.70 -1.77
CA ARG A 114 -2.40 10.43 -2.94
C ARG A 114 -2.63 11.90 -2.62
#